data_dd9aa5b922639f01dc1dfb551cf45964
#
_entry.id   dd9aa5b922639f01dc1dfb551cf45964
#
_cell.length_a   1.000
_cell.length_b   1.000
_cell.length_c   1.000
_cell.angle_alpha   90.00
_cell.angle_beta   90.00
_cell.angle_gamma   90.00
#
_symmetry.space_group_name_H-M   'P 1'
#
loop_
_entity.id
_entity.type
_entity.pdbx_description
1 polymer ?
#
loop_
_entity_poly.entity_id
_entity_poly.type
_entity_poly.pdbx_seq_one_letter_code
_entity_poly.pdbx_strand_id
1 'polypeptide(L)'
;MTLVERDQELAALAAAAQAAARGEGGVVLLEGVAGIGKTALLRGAREAAESAGLTVVAGVASALDRDFPFGLVHQLLDPLLAGGDGERRARLLSGAAAQAEPVLSPLGAGPAQPAPTHAVLHGLYWLVANLAEEGPLALLVDDLHWADVSSLRLLEFLGRRLQGLPVLLVGATRVGEPGADAELLAALAGGPATRVLRPAPLTADGAERLLAETLGGAPEAPFVQAAVGATGGNPLLLRELARAAAEQGLSGRGEESPQLDAIGSADLVAAVERRLAALGPDAGAGARAAAVLGERATRDGLAA
;
A
#
# COMPACT_ATOMS: atom_id res chain seq x y z
N MET A 1 -2.82 7.80 -16.42
CA MET A 1 -4.09 7.15 -16.02
C MET A 1 -4.71 7.99 -14.93
N THR A 2 -5.83 8.64 -15.19
CA THR A 2 -6.49 9.55 -14.24
C THR A 2 -7.08 8.74 -13.09
N LEU A 3 -6.79 9.14 -11.85
CA LEU A 3 -7.42 8.56 -10.67
C LEU A 3 -8.81 9.16 -10.51
N VAL A 4 -9.83 8.31 -10.46
CA VAL A 4 -11.22 8.72 -10.31
C VAL A 4 -11.57 8.82 -8.84
N GLU A 5 -12.16 9.96 -8.42
CA GLU A 5 -12.60 10.23 -7.04
C GLU A 5 -11.49 10.06 -5.98
N ARG A 6 -10.30 10.60 -6.27
CA ARG A 6 -9.15 10.55 -5.35
C ARG A 6 -8.53 11.93 -5.09
N ASP A 7 -9.27 12.98 -5.39
CA ASP A 7 -8.76 14.36 -5.28
C ASP A 7 -8.40 14.72 -3.83
N GLN A 8 -9.16 14.25 -2.86
CA GLN A 8 -8.91 14.50 -1.44
C GLN A 8 -7.65 13.79 -0.94
N GLU A 9 -7.48 12.52 -1.32
CA GLU A 9 -6.28 11.75 -0.98
C GLU A 9 -5.04 12.34 -1.66
N LEU A 10 -5.12 12.69 -2.93
CA LEU A 10 -4.03 13.33 -3.66
C LEU A 10 -3.66 14.68 -3.07
N ALA A 11 -4.64 15.51 -2.72
CA ALA A 11 -4.41 16.78 -2.05
C ALA A 11 -3.73 16.60 -0.68
N ALA A 12 -4.14 15.58 0.08
CA ALA A 12 -3.53 15.25 1.37
C ALA A 12 -2.08 14.79 1.22
N LEU A 13 -1.77 13.98 0.21
CA LEU A 13 -0.42 13.52 -0.11
C LEU A 13 0.47 14.68 -0.55
N ALA A 14 -0.04 15.57 -1.40
CA ALA A 14 0.67 16.78 -1.83
C ALA A 14 0.97 17.72 -0.66
N ALA A 15 0.00 17.92 0.25
CA ALA A 15 0.20 18.72 1.44
C ALA A 15 1.27 18.12 2.38
N ALA A 16 1.27 16.78 2.55
CA ALA A 16 2.29 16.10 3.35
C ALA A 16 3.70 16.21 2.72
N ALA A 17 3.82 16.09 1.40
CA ALA A 17 5.10 16.29 0.71
C ALA A 17 5.63 17.70 0.88
N GLN A 18 4.77 18.71 0.73
CA GLN A 18 5.15 20.12 0.96
C GLN A 18 5.53 20.39 2.41
N ALA A 19 4.84 19.77 3.38
CA ALA A 19 5.18 19.90 4.79
C ALA A 19 6.57 19.31 5.08
N ALA A 20 6.86 18.12 4.59
CA ALA A 20 8.16 17.48 4.72
C ALA A 20 9.29 18.31 4.07
N ALA A 21 9.04 18.92 2.90
CA ALA A 21 10.01 19.83 2.26
C ALA A 21 10.38 21.05 3.14
N ARG A 22 9.48 21.43 4.06
CA ARG A 22 9.73 22.52 5.04
C ARG A 22 10.30 22.03 6.38
N GLY A 23 10.63 20.74 6.50
CA GLY A 23 11.12 20.16 7.76
C GLY A 23 10.01 19.66 8.70
N GLU A 24 8.77 19.64 8.26
CA GLU A 24 7.62 19.14 9.02
C GLU A 24 7.34 17.69 8.58
N GLY A 25 8.23 16.76 8.96
CA GLY A 25 8.11 15.37 8.55
C GLY A 25 6.94 14.66 9.21
N GLY A 26 6.48 13.59 8.55
CA GLY A 26 5.34 12.82 9.03
C GLY A 26 5.12 11.52 8.28
N VAL A 27 4.04 10.83 8.64
CA VAL A 27 3.63 9.55 8.07
C VAL A 27 2.24 9.69 7.45
N VAL A 28 2.07 9.13 6.25
CA VAL A 28 0.75 8.91 5.65
C VAL A 28 0.56 7.42 5.43
N LEU A 29 -0.51 6.85 5.99
CA LEU A 29 -0.87 5.46 5.75
C LEU A 29 -2.11 5.38 4.86
N LEU A 30 -2.00 4.64 3.77
CA LEU A 30 -3.08 4.29 2.87
C LEU A 30 -3.64 2.93 3.30
N GLU A 31 -4.76 2.92 4.01
CA GLU A 31 -5.40 1.69 4.47
C GLU A 31 -6.62 1.36 3.61
N GLY A 32 -6.78 0.10 3.22
CA GLY A 32 -7.97 -0.32 2.49
C GLY A 32 -7.88 -1.73 1.93
N VAL A 33 -9.00 -2.21 1.43
CA VAL A 33 -9.11 -3.53 0.81
C VAL A 33 -8.24 -3.67 -0.44
N ALA A 34 -8.01 -4.90 -0.89
CA ALA A 34 -7.32 -5.15 -2.16
C ALA A 34 -8.09 -4.49 -3.32
N GLY A 35 -7.36 -3.91 -4.28
CA GLY A 35 -7.96 -3.31 -5.48
C GLY A 35 -8.54 -1.91 -5.32
N ILE A 36 -8.57 -1.32 -4.10
CA ILE A 36 -9.18 0.00 -3.85
C ILE A 36 -8.38 1.18 -4.45
N GLY A 37 -7.16 0.95 -4.93
CA GLY A 37 -6.34 1.96 -5.58
C GLY A 37 -5.15 2.47 -4.76
N LYS A 38 -4.72 1.80 -3.68
CA LYS A 38 -3.59 2.22 -2.83
C LYS A 38 -2.28 2.40 -3.60
N THR A 39 -1.90 1.43 -4.43
CA THR A 39 -0.69 1.51 -5.28
C THR A 39 -0.75 2.69 -6.26
N ALA A 40 -1.95 3.02 -6.75
CA ALA A 40 -2.13 4.18 -7.62
C ALA A 40 -1.98 5.50 -6.85
N LEU A 41 -2.45 5.56 -5.60
CA LEU A 41 -2.22 6.69 -4.70
C LEU A 41 -0.74 6.81 -4.29
N LEU A 42 -0.01 5.71 -4.13
CA LEU A 42 1.45 5.74 -3.90
C LEU A 42 2.19 6.35 -5.09
N ARG A 43 1.74 6.12 -6.34
CA ARG A 43 2.31 6.81 -7.51
C ARG A 43 2.03 8.31 -7.45
N GLY A 44 0.80 8.70 -7.09
CA GLY A 44 0.48 10.12 -6.85
C GLY A 44 1.31 10.74 -5.71
N ALA A 45 1.61 9.98 -4.65
CA ALA A 45 2.51 10.40 -3.59
C ALA A 45 3.94 10.62 -4.10
N ARG A 46 4.44 9.74 -4.99
CA ARG A 46 5.73 9.90 -5.66
C ARG A 46 5.78 11.20 -6.45
N GLU A 47 4.80 11.42 -7.33
CA GLU A 47 4.73 12.62 -8.17
C GLU A 47 4.66 13.89 -7.32
N ALA A 48 3.89 13.86 -6.23
CA ALA A 48 3.79 14.99 -5.30
C ALA A 48 5.12 15.26 -4.56
N ALA A 49 5.81 14.19 -4.11
CA ALA A 49 7.09 14.30 -3.43
C ALA A 49 8.19 14.84 -4.36
N GLU A 50 8.29 14.31 -5.58
CA GLU A 50 9.25 14.78 -6.61
C GLU A 50 8.97 16.24 -6.96
N SER A 51 7.70 16.63 -7.11
CA SER A 51 7.30 18.02 -7.39
C SER A 51 7.61 18.97 -6.23
N ALA A 52 7.64 18.48 -5.00
CA ALA A 52 8.03 19.25 -3.81
C ALA A 52 9.55 19.24 -3.56
N GLY A 53 10.34 18.58 -4.41
CA GLY A 53 11.80 18.51 -4.35
C GLY A 53 12.36 17.47 -3.38
N LEU A 54 11.57 16.47 -2.99
CA LEU A 54 12.02 15.37 -2.16
C LEU A 54 12.76 14.31 -3.00
N THR A 55 13.84 13.78 -2.47
CA THR A 55 14.44 12.55 -3.01
C THR A 55 13.55 11.37 -2.66
N VAL A 56 13.05 10.65 -3.68
CA VAL A 56 12.09 9.57 -3.49
C VAL A 56 12.75 8.22 -3.60
N VAL A 57 12.61 7.39 -2.59
CA VAL A 57 12.91 5.95 -2.62
C VAL A 57 11.65 5.15 -2.35
N ALA A 58 11.58 3.96 -2.93
CA ALA A 58 10.42 3.09 -2.76
C ALA A 58 10.85 1.65 -2.52
N GLY A 59 10.09 0.98 -1.67
CA GLY A 59 10.18 -0.45 -1.42
C GLY A 59 8.80 -1.10 -1.56
N VAL A 60 8.81 -2.38 -1.90
CA VAL A 60 7.63 -3.23 -1.94
C VAL A 60 7.86 -4.40 -1.02
N ALA A 61 7.02 -4.52 0.00
CA ALA A 61 7.11 -5.68 0.87
C ALA A 61 6.45 -6.91 0.20
N SER A 62 7.05 -8.07 0.41
CA SER A 62 6.61 -9.34 -0.17
C SER A 62 6.47 -10.40 0.89
N ALA A 63 5.45 -11.25 0.75
CA ALA A 63 5.28 -12.41 1.63
C ALA A 63 6.50 -13.35 1.64
N LEU A 64 7.28 -13.37 0.54
CA LEU A 64 8.49 -14.19 0.42
C LEU A 64 9.67 -13.63 1.21
N ASP A 65 9.71 -12.30 1.40
CA ASP A 65 10.82 -11.60 2.06
C ASP A 65 10.55 -11.39 3.57
N ARG A 66 9.41 -11.85 4.05
CA ARG A 66 8.94 -11.60 5.42
C ARG A 66 9.86 -12.13 6.50
N ASP A 67 10.47 -13.27 6.25
CA ASP A 67 11.41 -13.90 7.17
C ASP A 67 12.83 -13.32 7.07
N PHE A 68 13.01 -12.34 6.17
CA PHE A 68 14.28 -11.69 5.92
C PHE A 68 14.41 -10.38 6.72
N PRO A 69 15.12 -10.38 7.87
CA PRO A 69 15.20 -9.20 8.72
C PRO A 69 15.77 -7.99 7.99
N PHE A 70 15.11 -6.83 8.13
CA PHE A 70 15.49 -5.57 7.49
C PHE A 70 15.44 -5.58 5.94
N GLY A 71 14.79 -6.56 5.31
CA GLY A 71 14.70 -6.65 3.85
C GLY A 71 14.13 -5.38 3.22
N LEU A 72 13.05 -4.84 3.78
CA LEU A 72 12.48 -3.58 3.33
C LEU A 72 13.40 -2.37 3.61
N VAL A 73 14.11 -2.37 4.74
CA VAL A 73 15.09 -1.31 5.07
C VAL A 73 16.19 -1.24 4.02
N HIS A 74 16.70 -2.38 3.57
CA HIS A 74 17.67 -2.45 2.48
C HIS A 74 17.13 -1.84 1.19
N GLN A 75 15.89 -2.18 0.80
CA GLN A 75 15.27 -1.59 -0.39
C GLN A 75 15.19 -0.06 -0.31
N LEU A 76 14.97 0.51 0.86
CA LEU A 76 14.84 1.95 1.06
C LEU A 76 16.20 2.67 1.22
N LEU A 77 17.14 2.09 1.95
CA LEU A 77 18.37 2.81 2.33
C LEU A 77 19.57 2.50 1.43
N ASP A 78 19.70 1.30 0.87
CA ASP A 78 20.83 0.95 0.02
C ASP A 78 20.96 1.86 -1.22
N PRO A 79 19.87 2.24 -1.92
CA PRO A 79 19.97 3.17 -3.04
C PRO A 79 20.50 4.54 -2.64
N LEU A 80 20.15 5.02 -1.42
CA LEU A 80 20.61 6.31 -0.89
C LEU A 80 22.08 6.27 -0.48
N LEU A 81 22.57 5.10 -0.05
CA LEU A 81 23.96 4.90 0.35
C LEU A 81 24.88 4.58 -0.83
N ALA A 82 24.36 4.02 -1.92
CA ALA A 82 25.13 3.68 -3.12
C ALA A 82 25.56 4.92 -3.92
N GLY A 83 24.86 6.04 -3.77
CA GLY A 83 25.18 7.31 -4.44
C GLY A 83 26.27 8.09 -3.70
N GLY A 84 27.54 7.90 -4.03
CA GLY A 84 28.64 8.68 -3.46
C GLY A 84 29.92 7.90 -3.27
N ASP A 85 30.93 8.59 -2.78
CA ASP A 85 32.23 8.01 -2.43
C ASP A 85 32.26 7.43 -1.00
N GLY A 86 33.36 6.79 -0.65
CA GLY A 86 33.54 6.22 0.69
C GLY A 86 33.51 7.26 1.81
N GLU A 87 33.87 8.50 1.51
CA GLU A 87 33.86 9.61 2.50
C GLU A 87 32.43 10.02 2.84
N ARG A 88 31.54 10.13 1.84
CA ARG A 88 30.11 10.38 2.07
C ARG A 88 29.49 9.28 2.92
N ARG A 89 29.73 8.01 2.59
CA ARG A 89 29.25 6.87 3.39
C ARG A 89 29.76 6.95 4.83
N ALA A 90 31.04 7.25 5.03
CA ALA A 90 31.63 7.40 6.37
C ALA A 90 30.99 8.54 7.17
N ARG A 91 30.70 9.69 6.53
CA ARG A 91 29.97 10.79 7.17
C ARG A 91 28.55 10.38 7.57
N LEU A 92 27.82 9.76 6.66
CA LEU A 92 26.43 9.32 6.92
C LEU A 92 26.34 8.31 8.06
N LEU A 93 27.32 7.42 8.19
CA LEU A 93 27.42 6.40 9.25
C LEU A 93 28.25 6.87 10.46
N SER A 94 28.54 8.16 10.60
CA SER A 94 29.28 8.68 11.75
C SER A 94 28.40 8.82 13.01
N GLY A 95 29.03 8.90 14.17
CA GLY A 95 28.34 9.11 15.45
C GLY A 95 27.38 7.98 15.80
N ALA A 96 26.15 8.32 16.16
CA ALA A 96 25.13 7.33 16.54
C ALA A 96 24.67 6.47 15.35
N ALA A 97 24.75 6.97 14.12
CA ALA A 97 24.41 6.21 12.91
C ALA A 97 25.34 4.98 12.68
N ALA A 98 26.56 4.97 13.24
CA ALA A 98 27.45 3.82 13.16
C ALA A 98 26.84 2.53 13.72
N GLN A 99 25.87 2.63 14.63
CA GLN A 99 25.15 1.47 15.17
C GLN A 99 24.24 0.78 14.13
N ALA A 100 23.98 1.41 12.98
CA ALA A 100 23.28 0.80 11.85
C ALA A 100 24.17 -0.09 10.98
N GLU A 101 25.49 0.04 11.06
CA GLU A 101 26.46 -0.63 10.18
C GLU A 101 26.30 -2.17 10.12
N PRO A 102 26.02 -2.88 11.23
CA PRO A 102 25.81 -4.33 11.19
C PRO A 102 24.63 -4.77 10.31
N VAL A 103 23.61 -3.90 10.16
CA VAL A 103 22.44 -4.16 9.30
C VAL A 103 22.77 -3.85 7.84
N LEU A 104 23.55 -2.80 7.60
CA LEU A 104 23.84 -2.26 6.25
C LEU A 104 25.06 -2.92 5.59
N SER A 105 25.66 -3.90 6.25
CA SER A 105 26.73 -4.71 5.66
C SER A 105 26.17 -5.64 4.58
N PRO A 106 26.95 -5.91 3.50
CA PRO A 106 26.51 -6.82 2.44
C PRO A 106 26.03 -8.15 3.00
N LEU A 107 24.90 -8.63 2.49
CA LEU A 107 24.30 -9.91 2.85
C LEU A 107 25.32 -11.06 2.71
N GLY A 108 25.54 -11.79 3.80
CA GLY A 108 26.50 -12.90 3.83
C GLY A 108 27.90 -12.57 4.34
N ALA A 109 28.20 -11.31 4.68
CA ALA A 109 29.52 -10.88 5.16
C ALA A 109 29.72 -10.99 6.68
N GLY A 110 28.71 -11.42 7.44
CA GLY A 110 28.78 -11.48 8.92
C GLY A 110 27.93 -12.57 9.55
N PRO A 111 28.01 -12.74 10.87
CA PRO A 111 27.09 -13.60 11.61
C PRO A 111 25.64 -13.14 11.38
N ALA A 112 24.68 -14.10 11.56
CA ALA A 112 23.25 -13.85 11.36
C ALA A 112 22.84 -12.43 11.79
N GLN A 113 22.08 -11.74 10.92
CA GLN A 113 21.68 -10.34 11.16
C GLN A 113 21.15 -10.15 12.59
N PRO A 114 21.64 -9.13 13.31
CA PRO A 114 21.24 -8.94 14.69
C PRO A 114 19.73 -8.69 14.80
N ALA A 115 19.11 -9.24 15.82
CA ALA A 115 17.76 -8.85 16.18
C ALA A 115 17.68 -7.31 16.32
N PRO A 116 16.54 -6.65 16.00
CA PRO A 116 16.42 -5.21 16.10
C PRO A 116 16.53 -4.78 17.57
N THR A 117 17.75 -4.46 17.99
CA THR A 117 18.01 -3.84 19.28
C THR A 117 17.67 -2.37 19.23
N HIS A 118 17.39 -1.75 20.37
CA HIS A 118 17.18 -0.30 20.46
C HIS A 118 18.35 0.47 19.84
N ALA A 119 19.59 -0.01 20.01
CA ALA A 119 20.79 0.60 19.46
C ALA A 119 20.77 0.63 17.92
N VAL A 120 20.40 -0.50 17.30
CA VAL A 120 20.28 -0.61 15.83
C VAL A 120 19.19 0.34 15.29
N LEU A 121 18.00 0.30 15.89
CA LEU A 121 16.90 1.20 15.49
C LEU A 121 17.27 2.67 15.63
N HIS A 122 17.97 3.03 16.72
CA HIS A 122 18.49 4.37 16.94
C HIS A 122 19.56 4.76 15.91
N GLY A 123 20.47 3.83 15.57
CA GLY A 123 21.45 4.04 14.51
C GLY A 123 20.80 4.27 13.13
N LEU A 124 19.82 3.47 12.78
CA LEU A 124 19.06 3.62 11.53
C LEU A 124 18.26 4.95 11.49
N TYR A 125 17.70 5.38 12.62
CA TYR A 125 17.07 6.71 12.72
C TYR A 125 18.07 7.83 12.43
N TRP A 126 19.25 7.79 13.06
CA TRP A 126 20.29 8.81 12.83
C TRP A 126 20.82 8.79 11.39
N LEU A 127 20.92 7.61 10.79
CA LEU A 127 21.25 7.52 9.37
C LEU A 127 20.20 8.21 8.49
N VAL A 128 18.90 7.99 8.75
CA VAL A 128 17.83 8.70 8.03
C VAL A 128 17.90 10.21 8.29
N ALA A 129 18.20 10.63 9.50
CA ALA A 129 18.39 12.05 9.84
C ALA A 129 19.59 12.65 9.07
N ASN A 130 20.75 11.98 9.07
CA ASN A 130 21.93 12.44 8.32
C ASN A 130 21.68 12.50 6.81
N LEU A 131 20.94 11.52 6.25
CA LEU A 131 20.51 11.56 4.85
C LEU A 131 19.58 12.75 4.58
N ALA A 132 18.68 13.04 5.50
CA ALA A 132 17.74 14.16 5.40
C ALA A 132 18.42 15.54 5.54
N GLU A 133 19.62 15.64 6.14
CA GLU A 133 20.46 16.84 6.11
C GLU A 133 21.01 17.14 4.71
N GLU A 134 21.20 16.13 3.85
CA GLU A 134 21.60 16.31 2.45
C GLU A 134 20.44 16.78 1.55
N GLY A 135 19.20 16.59 1.99
CA GLY A 135 17.99 17.02 1.30
C GLY A 135 16.75 16.28 1.78
N PRO A 136 15.56 16.84 1.54
CA PRO A 136 14.32 16.22 2.01
C PRO A 136 14.05 14.88 1.31
N LEU A 137 13.52 13.92 2.07
CA LEU A 137 13.33 12.52 1.66
C LEU A 137 11.86 12.11 1.66
N ALA A 138 11.48 11.26 0.72
CA ALA A 138 10.23 10.51 0.73
C ALA A 138 10.51 9.00 0.66
N LEU A 139 10.04 8.27 1.68
CA LEU A 139 10.12 6.82 1.79
C LEU A 139 8.74 6.26 1.47
N LEU A 140 8.60 5.57 0.32
CA LEU A 140 7.33 5.02 -0.13
C LEU A 140 7.35 3.50 0.01
N VAL A 141 6.33 2.94 0.66
CA VAL A 141 6.24 1.49 0.88
C VAL A 141 4.90 0.96 0.42
N ASP A 142 4.92 0.06 -0.55
CA ASP A 142 3.72 -0.70 -0.92
C ASP A 142 3.64 -2.03 -0.16
N ASP A 143 2.43 -2.53 0.00
CA ASP A 143 2.09 -3.79 0.66
C ASP A 143 2.75 -3.97 2.06
N LEU A 144 2.77 -2.90 2.86
CA LEU A 144 3.42 -2.82 4.18
C LEU A 144 3.03 -3.97 5.14
N HIS A 145 1.86 -4.57 4.96
CA HIS A 145 1.40 -5.74 5.72
C HIS A 145 2.24 -7.02 5.50
N TRP A 146 3.06 -7.05 4.44
CA TRP A 146 4.03 -8.12 4.17
C TRP A 146 5.45 -7.79 4.64
N ALA A 147 5.69 -6.61 5.18
CA ALA A 147 7.02 -6.23 5.63
C ALA A 147 7.50 -7.13 6.80
N ASP A 148 8.79 -7.37 6.83
CA ASP A 148 9.44 -8.07 7.93
C ASP A 148 9.31 -7.26 9.24
N VAL A 149 9.27 -7.97 10.37
CA VAL A 149 9.05 -7.38 11.70
C VAL A 149 10.13 -6.34 12.06
N SER A 150 11.38 -6.56 11.63
CA SER A 150 12.49 -5.63 11.92
C SER A 150 12.32 -4.30 11.21
N SER A 151 11.90 -4.35 9.93
CA SER A 151 11.57 -3.16 9.15
C SER A 151 10.34 -2.44 9.70
N LEU A 152 9.28 -3.16 10.06
CA LEU A 152 8.09 -2.54 10.69
C LEU A 152 8.43 -1.82 11.99
N ARG A 153 9.28 -2.42 12.84
CA ARG A 153 9.78 -1.77 14.07
C ARG A 153 10.56 -0.50 13.78
N LEU A 154 11.39 -0.49 12.72
CA LEU A 154 12.07 0.74 12.32
C LEU A 154 11.08 1.80 11.86
N LEU A 155 10.12 1.44 10.99
CA LEU A 155 9.14 2.42 10.48
C LEU A 155 8.27 3.00 11.61
N GLU A 156 7.87 2.18 12.58
CA GLU A 156 7.17 2.64 13.79
C GLU A 156 8.06 3.56 14.63
N PHE A 157 9.33 3.18 14.85
CA PHE A 157 10.29 3.97 15.59
C PHE A 157 10.56 5.34 14.93
N LEU A 158 10.68 5.37 13.59
CA LEU A 158 10.79 6.57 12.78
C LEU A 158 9.53 7.42 12.91
N GLY A 159 8.36 6.83 12.69
CA GLY A 159 7.08 7.53 12.66
C GLY A 159 6.82 8.38 13.90
N ARG A 160 7.30 7.94 15.06
CA ARG A 160 7.22 8.71 16.31
C ARG A 160 8.21 9.90 16.39
N ARG A 161 9.17 9.98 15.45
CA ARG A 161 10.33 10.90 15.56
C ARG A 161 10.55 11.74 14.31
N LEU A 162 9.69 11.68 13.32
CA LEU A 162 9.83 12.42 12.06
C LEU A 162 9.55 13.92 12.23
N GLN A 163 8.88 14.35 13.29
CA GLN A 163 8.66 15.78 13.54
C GLN A 163 9.99 16.53 13.63
N GLY A 164 10.12 17.58 12.82
CA GLY A 164 11.37 18.36 12.74
C GLY A 164 12.40 17.83 11.74
N LEU A 165 12.13 16.69 11.08
CA LEU A 165 12.96 16.17 10.01
C LEU A 165 12.26 16.36 8.65
N PRO A 166 12.98 16.68 7.56
CA PRO A 166 12.42 16.77 6.23
C PRO A 166 12.21 15.37 5.62
N VAL A 167 11.39 14.54 6.26
CA VAL A 167 11.17 13.15 5.86
C VAL A 167 9.67 12.83 5.80
N LEU A 168 9.19 12.39 4.66
CA LEU A 168 7.84 11.85 4.47
C LEU A 168 7.90 10.32 4.34
N LEU A 169 7.18 9.61 5.19
CA LEU A 169 6.93 8.18 5.04
C LEU A 169 5.49 7.97 4.52
N VAL A 170 5.33 7.30 3.38
CA VAL A 170 4.02 6.89 2.89
C VAL A 170 3.97 5.38 2.77
N GLY A 171 3.06 4.75 3.51
CA GLY A 171 2.86 3.30 3.50
C GLY A 171 1.48 2.92 3.00
N ALA A 172 1.38 1.86 2.19
CA ALA A 172 0.11 1.25 1.82
C ALA A 172 -0.05 -0.11 2.50
N THR A 173 -1.20 -0.32 3.13
CA THR A 173 -1.47 -1.57 3.85
C THR A 173 -2.88 -2.06 3.60
N ARG A 174 -3.09 -3.37 3.73
CA ARG A 174 -4.42 -3.99 3.72
C ARG A 174 -4.89 -4.17 5.15
N VAL A 175 -6.18 -3.94 5.36
CA VAL A 175 -6.83 -4.20 6.64
C VAL A 175 -7.20 -5.68 6.74
N GLY A 176 -6.88 -6.31 7.87
CA GLY A 176 -7.28 -7.70 8.14
C GLY A 176 -6.55 -8.76 7.30
N GLU A 177 -5.36 -8.45 6.76
CA GLU A 177 -4.57 -9.44 6.02
C GLU A 177 -3.97 -10.46 6.99
N PRO A 178 -4.19 -11.77 6.74
CA PRO A 178 -3.62 -12.83 7.58
C PRO A 178 -2.10 -12.77 7.60
N GLY A 179 -1.54 -12.97 8.78
CA GLY A 179 -0.09 -12.99 8.95
C GLY A 179 0.56 -11.61 9.06
N ALA A 180 -0.14 -10.48 8.84
CA ALA A 180 0.39 -9.15 9.13
C ALA A 180 0.68 -8.96 10.63
N ASP A 181 1.72 -8.21 10.96
CA ASP A 181 1.95 -7.76 12.35
C ASP A 181 0.98 -6.61 12.67
N ALA A 182 -0.23 -6.99 13.07
CA ALA A 182 -1.32 -6.03 13.31
C ALA A 182 -1.00 -5.04 14.44
N GLU A 183 -0.20 -5.45 15.43
CA GLU A 183 0.19 -4.60 16.56
C GLU A 183 1.12 -3.48 16.10
N LEU A 184 2.16 -3.80 15.35
CA LEU A 184 3.10 -2.81 14.81
C LEU A 184 2.44 -1.88 13.78
N LEU A 185 1.57 -2.41 12.92
CA LEU A 185 0.81 -1.59 11.97
C LEU A 185 -0.14 -0.63 12.69
N ALA A 186 -0.84 -1.09 13.74
CA ALA A 186 -1.70 -0.25 14.55
C ALA A 186 -0.90 0.80 15.32
N ALA A 187 0.29 0.45 15.85
CA ALA A 187 1.17 1.39 16.52
C ALA A 187 1.66 2.48 15.56
N LEU A 188 2.02 2.13 14.32
CA LEU A 188 2.39 3.08 13.27
C LEU A 188 1.20 3.99 12.90
N ALA A 189 0.00 3.41 12.75
CA ALA A 189 -1.22 4.16 12.44
C ALA A 189 -1.63 5.14 13.56
N GLY A 190 -1.38 4.77 14.82
CA GLY A 190 -1.63 5.61 16.00
C GLY A 190 -0.53 6.61 16.32
N GLY A 191 0.51 6.69 15.50
CA GLY A 191 1.65 7.60 15.72
C GLY A 191 1.25 9.08 15.73
N PRO A 192 1.94 9.95 16.49
CA PRO A 192 1.56 11.36 16.67
C PRO A 192 1.66 12.19 15.39
N ALA A 193 2.52 11.79 14.44
CA ALA A 193 2.70 12.44 13.14
C ALA A 193 2.08 11.61 11.99
N THR A 194 1.18 10.67 12.31
CA THR A 194 0.59 9.79 11.31
C THR A 194 -0.81 10.25 10.91
N ARG A 195 -1.01 10.36 9.61
CA ARG A 195 -2.32 10.56 8.98
C ARG A 195 -2.73 9.29 8.24
N VAL A 196 -3.89 8.74 8.58
CA VAL A 196 -4.45 7.57 7.90
C VAL A 196 -5.48 8.04 6.87
N LEU A 197 -5.29 7.60 5.63
CA LEU A 197 -6.22 7.80 4.52
C LEU A 197 -6.87 6.46 4.18
N ARG A 198 -8.20 6.45 4.11
CA ARG A 198 -9.01 5.26 3.79
C ARG A 198 -9.80 5.53 2.52
N PRO A 199 -9.23 5.23 1.33
CA PRO A 199 -9.94 5.45 0.08
C PRO A 199 -11.25 4.67 0.07
N ALA A 200 -12.36 5.37 -0.22
CA ALA A 200 -13.67 4.76 -0.35
C ALA A 200 -13.82 4.01 -1.68
N PRO A 201 -14.73 3.04 -1.80
CA PRO A 201 -15.20 2.55 -3.08
C PRO A 201 -15.69 3.69 -3.97
N LEU A 202 -15.64 3.50 -5.29
CA LEU A 202 -16.17 4.50 -6.23
C LEU A 202 -17.69 4.60 -6.09
N THR A 203 -18.18 5.82 -6.22
CA THR A 203 -19.62 6.08 -6.37
C THR A 203 -20.11 5.63 -7.75
N ALA A 204 -21.41 5.73 -8.00
CA ALA A 204 -21.97 5.46 -9.34
C ALA A 204 -21.36 6.39 -10.40
N ASP A 205 -21.14 7.68 -10.07
CA ASP A 205 -20.52 8.64 -10.99
C ASP A 205 -19.05 8.31 -11.28
N GLY A 206 -18.32 7.82 -10.27
CA GLY A 206 -16.94 7.34 -10.43
C GLY A 206 -16.87 6.05 -11.26
N ALA A 207 -17.80 5.13 -11.02
CA ALA A 207 -17.93 3.90 -11.78
C ALA A 207 -18.29 4.18 -13.24
N GLU A 208 -19.24 5.09 -13.51
CA GLU A 208 -19.60 5.51 -14.86
C GLU A 208 -18.39 6.01 -15.65
N ARG A 209 -17.60 6.91 -15.06
CA ARG A 209 -16.36 7.42 -15.69
C ARG A 209 -15.37 6.32 -16.02
N LEU A 210 -15.16 5.37 -15.09
CA LEU A 210 -14.24 4.26 -15.29
C LEU A 210 -14.74 3.29 -16.37
N LEU A 211 -16.04 2.98 -16.38
CA LEU A 211 -16.66 2.11 -17.39
C LEU A 211 -16.61 2.79 -18.78
N ALA A 212 -16.90 4.09 -18.87
CA ALA A 212 -16.86 4.84 -20.11
C ALA A 212 -15.48 4.83 -20.78
N GLU A 213 -14.38 4.93 -19.98
CA GLU A 213 -13.01 4.83 -20.48
C GLU A 213 -12.75 3.47 -21.17
N THR A 214 -13.34 2.40 -20.66
CA THR A 214 -13.07 1.03 -21.14
C THR A 214 -14.02 0.63 -22.27
N LEU A 215 -15.30 1.00 -22.18
CA LEU A 215 -16.33 0.65 -23.17
C LEU A 215 -16.33 1.58 -24.39
N GLY A 216 -15.61 2.72 -24.32
CA GLY A 216 -15.53 3.69 -25.40
C GLY A 216 -16.78 4.55 -25.59
N GLY A 217 -17.69 4.58 -24.63
CA GLY A 217 -18.91 5.37 -24.63
C GLY A 217 -19.51 5.47 -23.23
N ALA A 218 -20.40 6.43 -23.00
CA ALA A 218 -21.08 6.59 -21.72
C ALA A 218 -22.08 5.45 -21.49
N PRO A 219 -21.93 4.63 -20.43
CA PRO A 219 -22.89 3.59 -20.12
C PRO A 219 -24.18 4.17 -19.55
N GLU A 220 -25.29 3.45 -19.73
CA GLU A 220 -26.58 3.85 -19.16
C GLU A 220 -26.66 3.54 -17.66
N ALA A 221 -27.43 4.33 -16.93
CA ALA A 221 -27.54 4.23 -15.48
C ALA A 221 -27.86 2.81 -14.93
N PRO A 222 -28.77 2.02 -15.55
CA PRO A 222 -29.02 0.65 -15.09
C PRO A 222 -27.77 -0.26 -15.19
N PHE A 223 -26.96 -0.10 -16.24
CA PHE A 223 -25.72 -0.84 -16.42
C PHE A 223 -24.69 -0.46 -15.35
N VAL A 224 -24.54 0.85 -15.07
CA VAL A 224 -23.64 1.35 -14.00
C VAL A 224 -24.07 0.80 -12.65
N GLN A 225 -25.36 0.82 -12.33
CA GLN A 225 -25.88 0.29 -11.05
C GLN A 225 -25.62 -1.21 -10.90
N ALA A 226 -25.82 -2.01 -11.94
CA ALA A 226 -25.50 -3.42 -11.94
C ALA A 226 -23.98 -3.65 -11.73
N ALA A 227 -23.14 -2.90 -12.42
CA ALA A 227 -21.68 -2.98 -12.27
C ALA A 227 -21.22 -2.62 -10.85
N VAL A 228 -21.77 -1.55 -10.26
CA VAL A 228 -21.50 -1.17 -8.87
C VAL A 228 -22.00 -2.24 -7.90
N GLY A 229 -23.20 -2.78 -8.12
CA GLY A 229 -23.74 -3.89 -7.31
C GLY A 229 -22.84 -5.12 -7.33
N ALA A 230 -22.35 -5.53 -8.51
CA ALA A 230 -21.49 -6.69 -8.67
C ALA A 230 -20.08 -6.52 -8.07
N THR A 231 -19.56 -5.29 -8.02
CA THR A 231 -18.17 -5.01 -7.62
C THR A 231 -18.03 -4.29 -6.28
N GLY A 232 -19.12 -3.84 -5.69
CA GLY A 232 -19.12 -2.97 -4.51
C GLY A 232 -18.39 -1.64 -4.75
N GLY A 233 -18.29 -1.16 -6.00
CA GLY A 233 -17.56 0.04 -6.37
C GLY A 233 -16.02 -0.09 -6.28
N ASN A 234 -15.48 -1.32 -6.16
CA ASN A 234 -14.04 -1.54 -6.14
C ASN A 234 -13.42 -1.24 -7.51
N PRO A 235 -12.47 -0.29 -7.61
CA PRO A 235 -11.92 0.14 -8.90
C PRO A 235 -11.25 -0.96 -9.73
N LEU A 236 -10.59 -1.93 -9.07
CA LEU A 236 -9.97 -3.07 -9.76
C LEU A 236 -11.04 -3.98 -10.36
N LEU A 237 -12.03 -4.34 -9.55
CA LEU A 237 -13.11 -5.22 -9.99
C LEU A 237 -13.96 -4.59 -11.08
N LEU A 238 -14.23 -3.27 -10.98
CA LEU A 238 -14.93 -2.51 -12.02
C LEU A 238 -14.17 -2.53 -13.35
N ARG A 239 -12.84 -2.39 -13.34
CA ARG A 239 -12.03 -2.45 -14.56
C ARG A 239 -12.03 -3.83 -15.20
N GLU A 240 -11.87 -4.88 -14.38
CA GLU A 240 -11.93 -6.25 -14.88
C GLU A 240 -13.31 -6.58 -15.46
N LEU A 241 -14.38 -6.15 -14.77
CA LEU A 241 -15.74 -6.30 -15.27
C LEU A 241 -15.96 -5.55 -16.58
N ALA A 242 -15.49 -4.29 -16.67
CA ALA A 242 -15.60 -3.47 -17.88
C ALA A 242 -14.86 -4.12 -19.06
N ARG A 243 -13.65 -4.65 -18.81
CA ARG A 243 -12.87 -5.34 -19.84
C ARG A 243 -13.58 -6.60 -20.33
N ALA A 244 -14.07 -7.43 -19.42
CA ALA A 244 -14.81 -8.64 -19.78
C ALA A 244 -16.10 -8.32 -20.53
N ALA A 245 -16.81 -7.25 -20.15
CA ALA A 245 -17.99 -6.76 -20.85
C ALA A 245 -17.66 -6.31 -22.30
N ALA A 246 -16.57 -5.55 -22.46
CA ALA A 246 -16.10 -5.11 -23.77
C ALA A 246 -15.70 -6.30 -24.68
N GLU A 247 -15.02 -7.31 -24.12
CA GLU A 247 -14.65 -8.54 -24.85
C GLU A 247 -15.89 -9.32 -25.33
N GLN A 248 -17.00 -9.22 -24.60
CA GLN A 248 -18.30 -9.83 -25.01
C GLN A 248 -19.13 -8.91 -25.92
N GLY A 249 -18.60 -7.75 -26.29
CA GLY A 249 -19.27 -6.81 -27.19
C GLY A 249 -20.36 -5.98 -26.52
N LEU A 250 -20.41 -5.93 -25.18
CA LEU A 250 -21.36 -5.07 -24.47
C LEU A 250 -20.93 -3.59 -24.60
N SER A 251 -21.92 -2.74 -24.78
CA SER A 251 -21.71 -1.31 -25.02
C SER A 251 -22.15 -0.42 -23.84
N GLY A 252 -22.63 -1.01 -22.77
CA GLY A 252 -23.09 -0.30 -21.57
C GLY A 252 -24.56 0.08 -21.61
N ARG A 253 -25.40 -0.56 -22.44
CA ARG A 253 -26.84 -0.32 -22.47
C ARG A 253 -27.54 -0.94 -21.26
N GLY A 254 -28.62 -0.31 -20.82
CA GLY A 254 -29.39 -0.79 -19.68
C GLY A 254 -29.94 -2.22 -19.83
N GLU A 255 -30.33 -2.59 -21.05
CA GLU A 255 -30.80 -3.96 -21.39
C GLU A 255 -29.72 -5.04 -21.26
N GLU A 256 -28.43 -4.65 -21.26
CA GLU A 256 -27.29 -5.54 -21.12
C GLU A 256 -26.95 -5.84 -19.64
N SER A 257 -27.58 -5.12 -18.68
CA SER A 257 -27.29 -5.24 -17.24
C SER A 257 -27.39 -6.68 -16.69
N PRO A 258 -28.37 -7.53 -17.09
CA PRO A 258 -28.43 -8.90 -16.59
C PRO A 258 -27.24 -9.78 -17.02
N GLN A 259 -26.52 -9.37 -18.07
CA GLN A 259 -25.36 -10.10 -18.55
C GLN A 259 -24.15 -9.90 -17.66
N LEU A 260 -24.06 -8.76 -16.92
CA LEU A 260 -23.00 -8.50 -15.97
C LEU A 260 -22.95 -9.51 -14.82
N ASP A 261 -24.10 -10.02 -14.38
CA ASP A 261 -24.18 -11.06 -13.35
C ASP A 261 -23.59 -12.39 -13.82
N ALA A 262 -23.64 -12.64 -15.13
CA ALA A 262 -23.09 -13.85 -15.76
C ALA A 262 -21.60 -13.72 -16.12
N ILE A 263 -21.09 -12.48 -16.21
CA ILE A 263 -19.67 -12.19 -16.44
C ILE A 263 -18.90 -12.38 -15.12
N GLY A 264 -18.70 -13.62 -14.73
CA GLY A 264 -17.63 -13.95 -13.83
C GLY A 264 -16.32 -13.82 -14.61
N SER A 265 -15.58 -12.70 -14.49
CA SER A 265 -14.26 -12.69 -15.11
C SER A 265 -13.44 -13.83 -14.47
N ALA A 266 -12.81 -14.65 -15.28
CA ALA A 266 -11.94 -15.74 -14.80
C ALA A 266 -10.87 -15.19 -13.85
N ASP A 267 -10.42 -13.95 -14.08
CA ASP A 267 -9.47 -13.23 -13.23
C ASP A 267 -10.08 -12.80 -11.88
N LEU A 268 -11.37 -12.43 -11.85
CA LEU A 268 -12.07 -12.11 -10.60
C LEU A 268 -12.24 -13.37 -9.75
N VAL A 269 -12.69 -14.46 -10.34
CA VAL A 269 -12.80 -15.76 -9.67
C VAL A 269 -11.43 -16.22 -9.18
N ALA A 270 -10.42 -16.19 -10.04
CA ALA A 270 -9.05 -16.55 -9.68
C ALA A 270 -8.46 -15.65 -8.57
N ALA A 271 -8.77 -14.35 -8.54
CA ALA A 271 -8.35 -13.44 -7.48
C ALA A 271 -9.03 -13.78 -6.13
N VAL A 272 -10.33 -14.09 -6.16
CA VAL A 272 -11.08 -14.53 -4.99
C VAL A 272 -10.59 -15.89 -4.51
N GLU A 273 -10.38 -16.84 -5.39
CA GLU A 273 -9.87 -18.17 -5.05
C GLU A 273 -8.47 -18.12 -4.44
N ARG A 274 -7.56 -17.34 -5.01
CA ARG A 274 -6.22 -17.13 -4.42
C ARG A 274 -6.31 -16.55 -3.01
N ARG A 275 -7.22 -15.61 -2.79
CA ARG A 275 -7.41 -14.99 -1.46
C ARG A 275 -7.99 -15.98 -0.46
N LEU A 276 -8.95 -16.79 -0.88
CA LEU A 276 -9.53 -17.85 -0.05
C LEU A 276 -8.49 -18.92 0.31
N ALA A 277 -7.64 -19.31 -0.66
CA ALA A 277 -6.56 -20.26 -0.42
C ALA A 277 -5.52 -19.71 0.60
N ALA A 278 -5.24 -18.40 0.57
CA ALA A 278 -4.35 -17.76 1.54
C ALA A 278 -4.94 -17.70 2.97
N LEU A 279 -6.26 -17.76 3.11
CA LEU A 279 -6.96 -17.81 4.40
C LEU A 279 -7.05 -19.22 5.01
N GLY A 280 -6.64 -20.24 4.25
CA GLY A 280 -6.67 -21.65 4.68
C GLY A 280 -7.87 -22.44 4.17
N PRO A 281 -7.85 -23.78 4.34
CA PRO A 281 -8.88 -24.67 3.76
C PRO A 281 -10.30 -24.40 4.26
N ASP A 282 -10.45 -23.99 5.52
CA ASP A 282 -11.77 -23.71 6.12
C ASP A 282 -12.42 -22.44 5.54
N ALA A 283 -11.59 -21.45 5.16
CA ALA A 283 -12.09 -20.23 4.55
C ALA A 283 -12.72 -20.50 3.17
N GLY A 284 -12.15 -21.40 2.39
CA GLY A 284 -12.73 -21.84 1.12
C GLY A 284 -14.06 -22.56 1.29
N ALA A 285 -14.22 -23.37 2.34
CA ALA A 285 -15.48 -24.03 2.68
C ALA A 285 -16.53 -23.00 3.14
N GLY A 286 -16.16 -22.11 4.04
CA GLY A 286 -17.02 -21.04 4.54
C GLY A 286 -17.49 -20.08 3.42
N ALA A 287 -16.61 -19.72 2.50
CA ALA A 287 -16.98 -18.87 1.37
C ALA A 287 -17.96 -19.56 0.40
N ARG A 288 -17.77 -20.85 0.12
CA ARG A 288 -18.74 -21.63 -0.68
C ARG A 288 -20.09 -21.72 0.01
N ALA A 289 -20.10 -21.97 1.33
CA ALA A 289 -21.34 -21.98 2.11
C ALA A 289 -22.03 -20.60 2.10
N ALA A 290 -21.26 -19.51 2.25
CA ALA A 290 -21.79 -18.16 2.17
C ALA A 290 -22.37 -17.84 0.78
N ALA A 291 -21.70 -18.28 -0.30
CA ALA A 291 -22.18 -18.10 -1.67
C ALA A 291 -23.51 -18.82 -1.93
N VAL A 292 -23.71 -20.01 -1.33
CA VAL A 292 -24.98 -20.77 -1.42
C VAL A 292 -26.09 -20.12 -0.61
N LEU A 293 -25.76 -19.58 0.58
CA LEU A 293 -26.72 -18.94 1.49
C LEU A 293 -27.10 -17.51 1.07
N GLY A 294 -26.27 -16.87 0.26
CA GLY A 294 -26.46 -15.48 -0.19
C GLY A 294 -26.66 -14.53 0.99
N GLU A 295 -27.67 -13.66 0.91
CA GLU A 295 -27.99 -12.68 1.97
C GLU A 295 -28.39 -13.31 3.32
N ARG A 296 -28.64 -14.62 3.36
CA ARG A 296 -28.94 -15.38 4.60
C ARG A 296 -27.70 -15.87 5.33
N ALA A 297 -26.51 -15.66 4.77
CA ALA A 297 -25.27 -16.07 5.41
C ALA A 297 -25.04 -15.25 6.68
N THR A 298 -25.13 -15.90 7.83
CA THR A 298 -24.78 -15.33 9.14
C THR A 298 -23.51 -15.98 9.66
N ARG A 299 -22.76 -15.29 10.53
CA ARG A 299 -21.52 -15.81 11.11
C ARG A 299 -21.76 -17.14 11.87
N ASP A 300 -22.87 -17.24 12.59
CA ASP A 300 -23.24 -18.44 13.34
C ASP A 300 -23.70 -19.58 12.43
N GLY A 301 -24.36 -19.28 11.31
CA GLY A 301 -24.78 -20.27 10.31
C GLY A 301 -23.63 -20.81 9.44
N LEU A 302 -22.47 -20.15 9.43
CA LEU A 302 -21.26 -20.60 8.73
C LEU A 302 -20.35 -21.45 9.64
N ALA A 303 -20.54 -21.38 10.96
CA ALA A 303 -19.78 -22.11 11.96
C ALA A 303 -20.40 -23.46 12.35
N ALA A 304 -21.63 -23.74 11.92
CA ALA A 304 -22.36 -25.00 12.10
C ALA A 304 -22.14 -25.97 10.93
#